data_12ebdc466c22a33f26d48d0aa6245caa
#
_entry.id   12ebdc466c22a33f26d48d0aa6245caa
#
_cell.length_a   1.000
_cell.length_b   1.000
_cell.length_c   1.000
_cell.angle_alpha   90.00
_cell.angle_beta   90.00
_cell.angle_gamma   90.00
#
_symmetry.space_group_name_H-M   'P 1'
#
loop_
_entity.id
_entity.type
_entity.pdbx_description
1 polymer ?
#
loop_
_entity_poly.entity_id
_entity_poly.type
_entity_poly.pdbx_seq_one_letter_code
_entity_poly.pdbx_strand_id
1 'polypeptide(L)'
;NKMIVEAKKYAEQFQIEHLLKKNPYELSGGEKQRVAICRALINNPDLILADEPTGNLDSKSGKIVIDALNKISSEYKKTIVMVTHDPQMASYCDRIILLKDGKILEELKKGSNRETFYQTILSKMAEL
;
A
#
# COMPACT_ATOMS: atom_id res chain seq x y z
N ASN A 1 10.31 -22.70 14.56
CA ASN A 1 8.93 -22.24 14.55
C ASN A 1 8.58 -21.66 13.19
N LYS A 2 7.51 -22.14 12.56
CA LYS A 2 7.05 -21.72 11.23
C LYS A 2 6.82 -20.21 11.16
N MET A 3 6.23 -19.62 12.20
CA MET A 3 5.95 -18.19 12.25
C MET A 3 7.23 -17.35 12.21
N ILE A 4 8.28 -17.78 12.90
CA ILE A 4 9.58 -17.07 12.90
C ILE A 4 10.22 -17.15 11.51
N VAL A 5 10.14 -18.29 10.85
CA VAL A 5 10.67 -18.49 9.49
C VAL A 5 9.93 -17.57 8.51
N GLU A 6 8.60 -17.51 8.59
CA GLU A 6 7.79 -16.62 7.74
C GLU A 6 8.10 -15.14 8.01
N ALA A 7 8.26 -14.76 9.28
CA ALA A 7 8.59 -13.38 9.63
C ALA A 7 9.95 -12.97 9.04
N LYS A 8 10.95 -13.84 9.13
CA LYS A 8 12.28 -13.58 8.54
C LYS A 8 12.22 -13.49 7.03
N LYS A 9 11.45 -14.36 6.39
CA LYS A 9 11.24 -14.34 4.95
C LYS A 9 10.67 -13.01 4.48
N TYR A 10 9.62 -12.53 5.11
CA TYR A 10 9.01 -11.24 4.74
C TYR A 10 9.92 -10.06 5.08
N ALA A 11 10.64 -10.12 6.19
CA ALA A 11 11.59 -9.08 6.55
C ALA A 11 12.68 -8.93 5.48
N GLU A 12 13.19 -10.03 4.95
CA GLU A 12 14.15 -10.06 3.85
C GLU A 12 13.53 -9.49 2.57
N GLN A 13 12.33 -9.96 2.20
CA GLN A 13 11.62 -9.54 1.00
C GLN A 13 11.34 -8.02 0.99
N PHE A 14 11.06 -7.42 2.12
CA PHE A 14 10.73 -6.00 2.23
C PHE A 14 11.89 -5.15 2.80
N GLN A 15 13.09 -5.74 2.86
CA GLN A 15 14.33 -5.04 3.21
C GLN A 15 14.31 -4.42 4.61
N ILE A 16 13.72 -5.12 5.57
CA ILE A 16 13.68 -4.67 6.96
C ILE A 16 14.36 -5.64 7.93
N GLU A 17 15.08 -6.64 7.42
CA GLU A 17 15.75 -7.63 8.28
C GLU A 17 16.74 -6.98 9.26
N HIS A 18 17.39 -5.88 8.83
CA HIS A 18 18.32 -5.13 9.70
C HIS A 18 17.60 -4.40 10.84
N LEU A 19 16.28 -4.34 10.80
CA LEU A 19 15.46 -3.67 11.82
C LEU A 19 14.92 -4.63 12.88
N LEU A 20 15.08 -5.94 12.69
CA LEU A 20 14.46 -6.96 13.54
C LEU A 20 14.85 -6.85 15.03
N LYS A 21 16.02 -6.29 15.30
CA LYS A 21 16.51 -6.11 16.68
C LYS A 21 16.43 -4.67 17.18
N LYS A 22 15.93 -3.75 16.35
CA LYS A 22 15.79 -2.35 16.75
C LYS A 22 14.57 -2.13 17.61
N ASN A 23 14.68 -1.17 18.51
CA ASN A 23 13.55 -0.68 19.29
C ASN A 23 12.57 0.02 18.33
N PRO A 24 11.25 -0.20 18.45
CA PRO A 24 10.26 0.48 17.60
C PRO A 24 10.40 1.99 17.55
N TYR A 25 10.89 2.62 18.62
CA TYR A 25 11.10 4.07 18.66
C TYR A 25 12.22 4.55 17.73
N GLU A 26 13.10 3.66 17.29
CA GLU A 26 14.22 3.98 16.39
C GLU A 26 13.87 3.87 14.93
N LEU A 27 12.65 3.45 14.61
CA LEU A 27 12.23 3.25 13.22
C LEU A 27 11.69 4.53 12.62
N SER A 28 12.03 4.79 11.34
CA SER A 28 11.39 5.85 10.55
C SER A 28 9.93 5.50 10.26
N GLY A 29 9.15 6.47 9.79
CA GLY A 29 7.75 6.25 9.42
C GLY A 29 7.61 5.18 8.34
N GLY A 30 8.45 5.21 7.31
CA GLY A 30 8.44 4.22 6.24
C GLY A 30 8.85 2.84 6.72
N GLU A 31 9.83 2.77 7.61
CA GLU A 31 10.25 1.50 8.22
C GLU A 31 9.14 0.89 9.06
N LYS A 32 8.43 1.71 9.86
CA LYS A 32 7.26 1.27 10.63
C LYS A 32 6.17 0.70 9.74
N GLN A 33 5.91 1.34 8.61
CA GLN A 33 4.91 0.86 7.64
C GLN A 33 5.31 -0.48 7.04
N ARG A 34 6.57 -0.66 6.66
CA ARG A 34 7.03 -1.95 6.13
C ARG A 34 6.96 -3.06 7.17
N VAL A 35 7.27 -2.76 8.42
CA VAL A 35 7.10 -3.72 9.53
C VAL A 35 5.63 -4.11 9.68
N ALA A 36 4.72 -3.12 9.63
CA ALA A 36 3.29 -3.38 9.72
C ALA A 36 2.80 -4.26 8.56
N ILE A 37 3.30 -4.04 7.35
CA ILE A 37 2.98 -4.85 6.16
C ILE A 37 3.44 -6.30 6.37
N CYS A 38 4.67 -6.51 6.83
CA CYS A 38 5.19 -7.85 7.12
C CYS A 38 4.34 -8.55 8.18
N ARG A 39 3.95 -7.83 9.22
CA ARG A 39 3.10 -8.38 10.28
C ARG A 39 1.74 -8.81 9.74
N ALA A 40 1.16 -8.03 8.84
CA ALA A 40 -0.12 -8.37 8.22
C ALA A 40 -0.02 -9.66 7.39
N LEU A 41 1.14 -9.92 6.75
CA LEU A 41 1.33 -11.07 5.88
C LEU A 41 1.58 -12.39 6.61
N ILE A 42 2.01 -12.35 7.88
CA ILE A 42 2.42 -13.56 8.62
C ILE A 42 1.30 -14.61 8.67
N ASN A 43 0.07 -14.18 8.79
CA ASN A 43 -1.10 -15.08 8.86
C ASN A 43 -1.64 -15.48 7.48
N ASN A 44 -0.92 -15.15 6.41
CA ASN A 44 -1.30 -15.47 5.03
C ASN A 44 -2.74 -15.05 4.69
N PRO A 45 -3.12 -13.78 4.85
CA PRO A 45 -4.47 -13.31 4.58
C PRO A 45 -4.76 -13.30 3.07
N ASP A 46 -6.04 -13.39 2.72
CA ASP A 46 -6.48 -13.19 1.33
C ASP A 46 -6.74 -11.72 1.02
N LEU A 47 -7.07 -10.94 2.04
CA LEU A 47 -7.42 -9.52 1.92
C LEU A 47 -6.57 -8.69 2.87
N ILE A 48 -6.00 -7.61 2.35
CA ILE A 48 -5.24 -6.64 3.13
C ILE A 48 -5.93 -5.29 3.02
N LEU A 49 -6.14 -4.66 4.17
CA LEU A 49 -6.73 -3.33 4.26
C LEU A 49 -5.63 -2.33 4.55
N ALA A 50 -5.50 -1.30 3.73
CA ALA A 50 -4.49 -0.25 3.87
C ALA A 50 -5.19 1.11 3.96
N ASP A 51 -5.10 1.74 5.12
CA ASP A 51 -5.73 3.04 5.36
C ASP A 51 -4.64 4.12 5.34
N GLU A 52 -4.67 4.96 4.30
CA GLU A 52 -3.69 6.02 4.07
C GLU A 52 -2.24 5.55 4.28
N PRO A 53 -1.79 4.49 3.57
CA PRO A 53 -0.53 3.80 3.90
C PRO A 53 0.72 4.67 3.74
N THR A 54 0.65 5.78 3.02
CA THR A 54 1.76 6.72 2.86
C THR A 54 1.52 8.06 3.56
N GLY A 55 0.49 8.14 4.39
CA GLY A 55 0.19 9.37 5.14
C GLY A 55 1.40 9.81 5.98
N ASN A 56 1.76 11.09 5.88
CA ASN A 56 2.88 11.70 6.61
C ASN A 56 4.27 11.19 6.22
N LEU A 57 4.40 10.47 5.09
CA LEU A 57 5.70 10.05 4.58
C LEU A 57 6.19 11.00 3.48
N ASP A 58 7.50 11.19 3.42
CA ASP A 58 8.14 11.86 2.29
C ASP A 58 8.00 11.01 1.02
N SER A 59 8.24 11.61 -0.14
CA SER A 59 8.05 10.95 -1.44
C SER A 59 8.88 9.65 -1.58
N LYS A 60 10.11 9.66 -1.10
CA LYS A 60 11.00 8.50 -1.18
C LYS A 60 10.47 7.34 -0.32
N SER A 61 10.11 7.61 0.93
CA SER A 61 9.57 6.61 1.84
C SER A 61 8.21 6.11 1.36
N GLY A 62 7.38 7.00 0.84
CA GLY A 62 6.08 6.64 0.25
C GLY A 62 6.23 5.70 -0.93
N LYS A 63 7.20 5.94 -1.81
CA LYS A 63 7.46 5.07 -2.96
C LYS A 63 7.85 3.66 -2.53
N ILE A 64 8.66 3.53 -1.49
CA ILE A 64 9.05 2.22 -0.95
C ILE A 64 7.83 1.44 -0.44
N VAL A 65 6.92 2.12 0.27
CA VAL A 65 5.69 1.50 0.76
C VAL A 65 4.80 1.07 -0.40
N ILE A 66 4.65 1.91 -1.43
CA ILE A 66 3.87 1.57 -2.62
C ILE A 66 4.45 0.36 -3.35
N ASP A 67 5.76 0.32 -3.51
CA ASP A 67 6.41 -0.82 -4.16
C ASP A 67 6.16 -2.11 -3.39
N ALA A 68 6.17 -2.04 -2.05
CA ALA A 68 5.83 -3.18 -1.20
C ALA A 68 4.39 -3.65 -1.41
N LEU A 69 3.43 -2.73 -1.45
CA LEU A 69 2.02 -3.07 -1.70
C LEU A 69 1.82 -3.65 -3.11
N ASN A 70 2.47 -3.10 -4.12
CA ASN A 70 2.41 -3.63 -5.48
C ASN A 70 2.97 -5.06 -5.54
N LYS A 71 4.04 -5.33 -4.84
CA LYS A 71 4.63 -6.67 -4.75
C LYS A 71 3.65 -7.67 -4.13
N ILE A 72 2.96 -7.27 -3.07
CA ILE A 72 1.95 -8.10 -2.41
C ILE A 72 0.82 -8.45 -3.37
N SER A 73 0.35 -7.48 -4.13
CA SER A 73 -0.72 -7.69 -5.10
C SER A 73 -0.27 -8.56 -6.27
N SER A 74 0.89 -8.28 -6.87
CA SER A 74 1.35 -8.96 -8.09
C SER A 74 2.01 -10.30 -7.84
N GLU A 75 2.92 -10.40 -6.86
CA GLU A 75 3.68 -11.62 -6.59
C GLU A 75 2.98 -12.57 -5.63
N TYR A 76 2.41 -12.05 -4.54
CA TYR A 76 1.73 -12.87 -3.54
C TYR A 76 0.25 -13.07 -3.84
N LYS A 77 -0.27 -12.42 -4.89
CA LYS A 77 -1.67 -12.55 -5.36
C LYS A 77 -2.69 -12.25 -4.27
N LYS A 78 -2.39 -11.30 -3.40
CA LYS A 78 -3.32 -10.84 -2.37
C LYS A 78 -4.19 -9.71 -2.92
N THR A 79 -5.41 -9.61 -2.42
CA THR A 79 -6.29 -8.49 -2.70
C THR A 79 -6.00 -7.39 -1.69
N ILE A 80 -5.81 -6.16 -2.18
CA ILE A 80 -5.58 -4.99 -1.32
C ILE A 80 -6.72 -4.01 -1.53
N VAL A 81 -7.37 -3.61 -0.45
CA VAL A 81 -8.30 -2.49 -0.44
C VAL A 81 -7.61 -1.33 0.25
N MET A 82 -7.38 -0.26 -0.49
CA MET A 82 -6.68 0.91 0.01
C MET A 82 -7.65 2.09 0.14
N VAL A 83 -7.59 2.77 1.28
CA VAL A 83 -8.27 4.04 1.46
C VAL A 83 -7.24 5.14 1.34
N THR A 84 -7.45 6.09 0.45
CA THR A 84 -6.55 7.22 0.27
C THR A 84 -7.29 8.42 -0.32
N HIS A 85 -6.81 9.62 -0.01
CA HIS A 85 -7.24 10.84 -0.66
C HIS A 85 -6.16 11.39 -1.61
N ASP A 86 -5.04 10.66 -1.75
CA ASP A 86 -3.92 11.05 -2.60
C ASP A 86 -4.09 10.43 -3.99
N PRO A 87 -4.28 11.24 -5.04
CA PRO A 87 -4.45 10.73 -6.40
C PRO A 87 -3.21 10.00 -6.94
N GLN A 88 -2.02 10.34 -6.47
CA GLN A 88 -0.79 9.61 -6.84
C GLN A 88 -0.87 8.17 -6.36
N MET A 89 -1.25 7.98 -5.10
CA MET A 89 -1.43 6.66 -4.52
C MET A 89 -2.50 5.87 -5.26
N ALA A 90 -3.64 6.51 -5.50
CA ALA A 90 -4.76 5.90 -6.20
C ALA A 90 -4.36 5.42 -7.60
N SER A 91 -3.47 6.13 -8.28
CA SER A 91 -3.06 5.79 -9.65
C SER A 91 -2.33 4.44 -9.76
N TYR A 92 -1.82 3.91 -8.66
CA TYR A 92 -1.18 2.59 -8.63
C TYR A 92 -2.18 1.44 -8.51
N CYS A 93 -3.45 1.75 -8.19
CA CYS A 93 -4.49 0.73 -8.05
C CYS A 93 -5.03 0.31 -9.42
N ASP A 94 -5.54 -0.92 -9.51
CA ASP A 94 -6.17 -1.41 -10.74
C ASP A 94 -7.57 -0.82 -10.92
N ARG A 95 -8.23 -0.52 -9.81
CA ARG A 95 -9.61 -0.05 -9.78
C ARG A 95 -9.79 0.94 -8.64
N ILE A 96 -10.57 1.99 -8.88
CA ILE A 96 -10.85 3.02 -7.89
C ILE A 96 -12.35 3.20 -7.76
N ILE A 97 -12.80 3.35 -6.52
CA ILE A 97 -14.17 3.69 -6.21
C ILE A 97 -14.16 5.08 -5.57
N LEU A 98 -14.78 6.04 -6.24
CA LEU A 98 -14.90 7.39 -5.72
C LEU A 98 -16.12 7.48 -4.81
N LEU A 99 -15.89 7.97 -3.59
CA LEU A 99 -16.93 8.13 -2.58
C LEU A 99 -17.17 9.61 -2.30
N LYS A 100 -18.44 9.97 -2.14
CA LYS A 100 -18.84 11.30 -1.69
C LYS A 100 -20.08 11.16 -0.83
N ASP A 101 -20.06 11.78 0.35
CA ASP A 101 -21.18 11.80 1.29
C ASP A 101 -21.74 10.40 1.60
N GLY A 102 -20.82 9.43 1.76
CA GLY A 102 -21.18 8.05 2.08
C GLY A 102 -21.76 7.24 0.93
N LYS A 103 -21.72 7.75 -0.29
CA LYS A 103 -22.25 7.09 -1.48
C LYS A 103 -21.16 6.86 -2.51
N ILE A 104 -21.29 5.78 -3.28
CA ILE A 104 -20.45 5.53 -4.43
C ILE A 104 -20.86 6.48 -5.56
N LEU A 105 -19.91 7.30 -5.98
CA LEU A 105 -20.14 8.25 -7.06
C LEU A 105 -19.80 7.65 -8.42
N GLU A 106 -18.65 7.01 -8.53
CA GLU A 106 -18.16 6.44 -9.78
C GLU A 106 -17.11 5.38 -9.51
N GLU A 107 -16.97 4.43 -10.44
CA GLU A 107 -15.89 3.46 -10.47
C GLU A 107 -15.01 3.73 -11.68
N LEU A 108 -13.68 3.78 -11.46
CA LEU A 108 -12.68 3.98 -12.51
C LEU A 108 -11.78 2.75 -12.58
N LYS A 109 -11.51 2.28 -13.80
CA LYS A 109 -10.59 1.16 -14.03
C LYS A 109 -9.35 1.66 -14.74
N LYS A 110 -8.19 1.20 -14.28
CA LYS A 110 -6.92 1.55 -14.91
C LYS A 110 -6.80 0.86 -16.26
N GLY A 111 -6.40 1.63 -17.28
CA GLY A 111 -6.04 1.08 -18.58
C GLY A 111 -4.57 0.65 -18.60
N SER A 112 -3.92 0.79 -19.75
CA SER A 112 -2.54 0.37 -19.96
C SER A 112 -1.50 1.37 -19.41
N ASN A 113 -1.90 2.59 -19.09
CA ASN A 113 -0.98 3.69 -18.75
C ASN A 113 -1.37 4.34 -17.42
N ARG A 114 -0.45 4.28 -16.42
CA ARG A 114 -0.67 4.86 -15.10
C ARG A 114 -0.81 6.39 -15.15
N GLU A 115 -0.02 7.05 -15.98
CA GLU A 115 -0.08 8.52 -16.09
C GLU A 115 -1.42 9.00 -16.60
N THR A 116 -1.96 8.35 -17.61
CA THR A 116 -3.30 8.65 -18.12
C THR A 116 -4.36 8.41 -17.04
N PHE A 117 -4.21 7.35 -16.28
CA PHE A 117 -5.11 7.03 -15.17
C PHE A 117 -5.04 8.11 -14.10
N TYR A 118 -3.84 8.55 -13.75
CA TYR A 118 -3.63 9.64 -12.79
C TYR A 118 -4.35 10.92 -13.22
N GLN A 119 -4.23 11.30 -14.48
CA GLN A 119 -4.91 12.48 -15.01
C GLN A 119 -6.43 12.34 -14.95
N THR A 120 -6.95 11.15 -15.24
CA THR A 120 -8.39 10.86 -15.13
C THR A 120 -8.84 11.00 -13.68
N ILE A 121 -8.08 10.48 -12.73
CA ILE A 121 -8.38 10.59 -11.30
C ILE A 121 -8.43 12.06 -10.87
N LEU A 122 -7.42 12.84 -11.25
CA LEU A 122 -7.38 14.28 -10.92
C LEU A 122 -8.61 15.00 -11.44
N SER A 123 -8.98 14.74 -12.69
CA SER A 123 -10.16 15.34 -13.32
C SER A 123 -11.44 15.01 -12.55
N LYS A 124 -11.61 13.75 -12.17
CA LYS A 124 -12.80 13.30 -11.43
C LYS A 124 -12.82 13.84 -10.00
N MET A 125 -11.70 13.91 -9.33
CA MET A 125 -11.60 14.47 -7.99
C MET A 125 -11.95 15.96 -7.98
N ALA A 126 -11.62 16.69 -9.03
CA ALA A 126 -11.98 18.11 -9.16
C ALA A 126 -13.49 18.32 -9.26
N GLU A 127 -14.25 17.31 -9.67
CA GLU A 127 -15.71 17.36 -9.75
C GLU A 127 -16.39 17.05 -8.40
N LEU A 128 -15.65 16.56 -7.42
CA LEU A 128 -16.18 16.25 -6.09
C LEU A 128 -16.41 17.51 -5.28
#